data_225e0df9ab4f0b8c5dd5ea607aa37347
#
_entry.id   225e0df9ab4f0b8c5dd5ea607aa37347
#
_cell.length_a   1.000
_cell.length_b   1.000
_cell.length_c   1.000
_cell.angle_alpha   90.00
_cell.angle_beta   90.00
_cell.angle_gamma   90.00
#
_symmetry.space_group_name_H-M   'P 1'
#
loop_
_entity.id
_entity.type
_entity.pdbx_description
1 polymer ?
#
loop_
_entity_poly.entity_id
_entity_poly.type
_entity_poly.pdbx_seq_one_letter_code
_entity_poly.pdbx_strand_id
1 'polypeptide(L)'
;MKTHILVATDGSDTANKAIDLAAELAAKFDVPLTVGHVLQFGRPSRELARMAEVEHIVESVQKTQQVDFNILSGAGGGDLFATSRPSSDMVRVITLMGDEIVNRAADRARAAGAKQVDTLTADDDPADGILDMAEKAGADMIVMGHRGLGRVRSLLAGSVAQKVNNHAECTVVTVR
;
A
#
# COMPACT_ATOMS: atom_id res chain seq x y z
N MET A 1 18.33 -18.70 -5.52
CA MET A 1 16.96 -19.02 -5.96
C MET A 1 16.04 -18.12 -5.16
N LYS A 2 14.99 -17.52 -5.73
CA LYS A 2 14.08 -16.68 -4.95
C LYS A 2 13.27 -17.55 -4.00
N THR A 3 13.06 -17.07 -2.79
CA THR A 3 12.41 -17.85 -1.71
C THR A 3 11.17 -17.18 -1.15
N HIS A 4 11.05 -15.83 -1.28
CA HIS A 4 9.89 -15.08 -0.84
C HIS A 4 9.82 -13.74 -1.60
N ILE A 5 8.63 -13.34 -2.01
CA ILE A 5 8.38 -12.07 -2.70
C ILE A 5 7.52 -11.17 -1.81
N LEU A 6 7.92 -9.90 -1.64
CA LEU A 6 7.05 -8.85 -1.12
C LEU A 6 6.55 -8.01 -2.30
N VAL A 7 5.25 -7.76 -2.39
CA VAL A 7 4.69 -6.72 -3.26
C VAL A 7 4.14 -5.57 -2.42
N ALA A 8 4.63 -4.36 -2.70
CA ALA A 8 4.14 -3.15 -2.02
C ALA A 8 3.03 -2.48 -2.84
N THR A 9 1.92 -2.15 -2.18
CA THR A 9 0.76 -1.52 -2.81
C THR A 9 0.31 -0.26 -2.08
N ASP A 10 -0.13 0.74 -2.84
CA ASP A 10 -0.84 1.92 -2.37
C ASP A 10 -2.24 2.04 -3.00
N GLY A 11 -2.71 0.97 -3.66
CA GLY A 11 -3.98 0.91 -4.37
C GLY A 11 -3.97 1.57 -5.76
N SER A 12 -2.84 2.09 -6.24
CA SER A 12 -2.75 2.71 -7.57
C SER A 12 -2.77 1.68 -8.72
N ASP A 13 -3.07 2.14 -9.95
CA ASP A 13 -3.04 1.29 -11.15
C ASP A 13 -1.67 0.65 -11.38
N THR A 14 -0.59 1.37 -11.10
CA THR A 14 0.77 0.83 -11.21
C THR A 14 1.07 -0.20 -10.12
N ALA A 15 0.52 -0.03 -8.92
CA ALA A 15 0.59 -1.02 -7.86
C ALA A 15 -0.20 -2.29 -8.23
N ASN A 16 -1.37 -2.15 -8.87
CA ASN A 16 -2.16 -3.28 -9.35
C ASN A 16 -1.39 -4.10 -10.40
N LYS A 17 -0.68 -3.45 -11.33
CA LYS A 17 0.21 -4.15 -12.27
C LYS A 17 1.38 -4.83 -11.56
N ALA A 18 1.90 -4.23 -10.49
CA ALA A 18 2.96 -4.84 -9.70
C ALA A 18 2.47 -6.10 -8.96
N ILE A 19 1.22 -6.08 -8.46
CA ILE A 19 0.58 -7.26 -7.85
C ILE A 19 0.44 -8.38 -8.86
N ASP A 20 -0.04 -8.11 -10.08
CA ASP A 20 -0.18 -9.11 -11.14
C ASP A 20 1.17 -9.77 -11.46
N LEU A 21 2.22 -8.96 -11.68
CA LEU A 21 3.57 -9.47 -11.94
C LEU A 21 4.12 -10.28 -10.77
N ALA A 22 3.97 -9.79 -9.53
CA ALA A 22 4.45 -10.48 -8.34
C ALA A 22 3.76 -11.84 -8.16
N ALA A 23 2.45 -11.90 -8.40
CA ALA A 23 1.67 -13.13 -8.33
C ALA A 23 2.10 -14.15 -9.40
N GLU A 24 2.33 -13.72 -10.64
CA GLU A 24 2.87 -14.58 -11.70
C GLU A 24 4.26 -15.13 -11.34
N LEU A 25 5.14 -14.29 -10.79
CA LEU A 25 6.47 -14.70 -10.35
C LEU A 25 6.40 -15.69 -9.19
N ALA A 26 5.56 -15.40 -8.17
CA ALA A 26 5.35 -16.29 -7.03
C ALA A 26 4.82 -17.66 -7.47
N ALA A 27 3.86 -17.69 -8.40
CA ALA A 27 3.32 -18.91 -8.96
C ALA A 27 4.38 -19.72 -9.73
N LYS A 28 5.22 -19.06 -10.56
CA LYS A 28 6.26 -19.70 -11.36
C LYS A 28 7.43 -20.21 -10.53
N PHE A 29 7.82 -19.47 -9.49
CA PHE A 29 8.91 -19.89 -8.62
C PHE A 29 8.46 -20.84 -7.51
N ASP A 30 7.14 -21.00 -7.34
CA ASP A 30 6.49 -21.77 -6.27
C ASP A 30 6.92 -21.28 -4.88
N VAL A 31 6.84 -19.95 -4.66
CA VAL A 31 7.26 -19.26 -3.43
C VAL A 31 6.11 -18.45 -2.83
N PRO A 32 6.12 -18.20 -1.51
CA PRO A 32 5.14 -17.34 -0.87
C PRO A 32 5.24 -15.88 -1.35
N LEU A 33 4.11 -15.19 -1.33
CA LEU A 33 3.94 -13.78 -1.65
C LEU A 33 3.37 -13.06 -0.42
N THR A 34 4.02 -11.99 0.01
CA THR A 34 3.45 -11.06 0.99
C THR A 34 3.00 -9.79 0.29
N VAL A 35 1.77 -9.37 0.51
CA VAL A 35 1.23 -8.09 0.09
C VAL A 35 1.39 -7.09 1.24
N GLY A 36 2.12 -6.01 1.00
CA GLY A 36 2.42 -4.97 1.99
C GLY A 36 1.81 -3.62 1.65
N HIS A 37 1.28 -2.93 2.67
CA HIS A 37 0.81 -1.55 2.59
C HIS A 37 1.33 -0.74 3.77
N VAL A 38 1.77 0.51 3.52
CA VAL A 38 2.19 1.42 4.59
C VAL A 38 1.09 2.40 4.90
N LEU A 39 0.61 2.35 6.15
CA LEU A 39 -0.38 3.28 6.69
C LEU A 39 0.24 4.66 6.84
N GLN A 40 -0.43 5.70 6.36
CA GLN A 40 0.12 7.05 6.34
C GLN A 40 -0.74 8.01 7.16
N PHE A 41 -0.52 8.02 8.46
CA PHE A 41 -1.27 8.84 9.42
C PHE A 41 -1.00 10.37 9.27
N GLY A 42 0.10 10.78 8.65
CA GLY A 42 0.49 12.18 8.45
C GLY A 42 0.18 12.77 7.07
N ARG A 43 -0.52 12.05 6.19
CA ARG A 43 -0.86 12.57 4.85
C ARG A 43 -2.01 13.57 4.89
N PRO A 44 -1.97 14.59 3.99
CA PRO A 44 -3.11 15.49 3.80
C PRO A 44 -4.39 14.72 3.48
N SER A 45 -5.50 15.12 4.07
CA SER A 45 -6.83 14.52 3.89
C SER A 45 -7.24 14.31 2.41
N ARG A 46 -6.71 15.14 1.50
CA ARG A 46 -6.96 15.02 0.04
C ARG A 46 -6.32 13.78 -0.59
N GLU A 47 -5.17 13.31 -0.09
CA GLU A 47 -4.54 12.08 -0.61
C GLU A 47 -5.26 10.83 -0.07
N LEU A 48 -5.67 10.86 1.19
CA LEU A 48 -6.50 9.81 1.78
C LEU A 48 -7.87 9.68 1.09
N ALA A 49 -8.52 10.83 0.79
CA ALA A 49 -9.76 10.84 0.03
C ALA A 49 -9.61 10.22 -1.36
N ARG A 50 -8.47 10.45 -2.03
CA ARG A 50 -8.19 9.82 -3.32
C ARG A 50 -7.94 8.33 -3.25
N MET A 51 -7.23 7.85 -2.23
CA MET A 51 -7.08 6.41 -1.99
C MET A 51 -8.45 5.76 -1.85
N ALA A 52 -9.36 6.42 -1.12
CA ALA A 52 -10.72 5.97 -0.94
C ALA A 52 -11.55 5.95 -2.25
N GLU A 53 -11.38 6.99 -3.11
CA GLU A 53 -12.12 7.11 -4.38
C GLU A 53 -11.67 6.10 -5.44
N VAL A 54 -10.36 5.85 -5.55
CA VAL A 54 -9.77 4.99 -6.61
C VAL A 54 -10.24 3.55 -6.52
N GLU A 55 -10.51 3.04 -5.33
CA GLU A 55 -10.82 1.62 -5.10
C GLU A 55 -12.27 1.38 -4.63
N HIS A 56 -13.13 2.39 -4.62
CA HIS A 56 -14.45 2.29 -3.98
C HIS A 56 -14.39 1.76 -2.53
N ILE A 57 -13.27 1.99 -1.87
CA ILE A 57 -12.99 1.50 -0.51
C ILE A 57 -13.98 2.07 0.49
N VAL A 58 -14.36 3.34 0.32
CA VAL A 58 -15.35 4.02 1.18
C VAL A 58 -16.66 3.24 1.24
N GLU A 59 -17.19 2.80 0.10
CA GLU A 59 -18.45 2.05 0.05
C GLU A 59 -18.34 0.70 0.77
N SER A 60 -17.22 0.01 0.61
CA SER A 60 -16.96 -1.27 1.26
C SER A 60 -16.88 -1.12 2.78
N VAL A 61 -16.10 -0.16 3.26
CA VAL A 61 -15.90 0.07 4.69
C VAL A 61 -17.17 0.64 5.35
N GLN A 62 -17.92 1.53 4.67
CA GLN A 62 -19.19 2.05 5.16
C GLN A 62 -20.24 0.94 5.33
N LYS A 63 -20.36 0.02 4.38
CA LYS A 63 -21.31 -1.10 4.46
C LYS A 63 -20.99 -2.06 5.60
N THR A 64 -19.70 -2.21 5.93
CA THR A 64 -19.25 -3.23 6.89
C THR A 64 -19.12 -2.69 8.32
N GLN A 65 -18.81 -1.40 8.53
CA GLN A 65 -18.39 -0.90 9.85
C GLN A 65 -18.99 0.43 10.32
N GLN A 66 -19.96 1.01 9.62
CA GLN A 66 -20.64 2.28 10.01
C GLN A 66 -19.67 3.43 10.36
N VAL A 67 -18.63 3.64 9.57
CA VAL A 67 -17.65 4.72 9.79
C VAL A 67 -18.05 5.99 9.05
N ASP A 68 -17.96 7.15 9.71
CA ASP A 68 -18.23 8.45 9.10
C ASP A 68 -16.98 8.98 8.35
N PHE A 69 -16.98 8.86 7.03
CA PHE A 69 -15.90 9.35 6.15
C PHE A 69 -15.87 10.87 5.96
N ASN A 70 -16.86 11.60 6.47
CA ASN A 70 -16.83 13.09 6.42
C ASN A 70 -15.61 13.66 7.17
N ILE A 71 -15.03 12.90 8.08
CA ILE A 71 -13.78 13.22 8.78
C ILE A 71 -12.60 13.42 7.80
N LEU A 72 -12.57 12.69 6.69
CA LEU A 72 -11.52 12.82 5.67
C LEU A 72 -11.68 14.07 4.79
N SER A 73 -12.89 14.57 4.63
CA SER A 73 -13.17 15.74 3.78
C SER A 73 -12.96 17.10 4.47
N GLY A 74 -12.64 17.09 5.78
CA GLY A 74 -12.42 18.34 6.53
C GLY A 74 -13.68 19.19 6.69
N ALA A 75 -14.88 18.64 6.48
CA ALA A 75 -16.17 19.37 6.58
C ALA A 75 -16.56 19.77 8.01
N GLY A 76 -15.81 19.33 9.03
CA GLY A 76 -15.92 19.80 10.39
C GLY A 76 -14.89 20.91 10.64
N GLY A 77 -15.28 22.18 10.53
CA GLY A 77 -14.46 23.40 10.56
C GLY A 77 -13.54 23.60 11.78
N GLY A 78 -12.65 22.70 12.05
CA GLY A 78 -11.56 22.79 13.01
C GLY A 78 -10.23 22.90 12.28
N ASP A 79 -9.39 23.78 12.76
CA ASP A 79 -8.04 24.08 12.25
C ASP A 79 -7.17 22.80 12.21
N LEU A 80 -7.12 22.13 11.06
CA LEU A 80 -6.39 20.88 10.83
C LEU A 80 -4.86 21.00 10.96
N PHE A 81 -4.36 22.23 11.18
CA PHE A 81 -2.94 22.51 11.41
C PHE A 81 -2.54 22.56 12.89
N ALA A 82 -3.49 22.42 13.82
CA ALA A 82 -3.24 22.71 15.24
C ALA A 82 -2.79 21.50 16.08
N THR A 83 -2.85 20.24 15.60
CA THR A 83 -2.44 19.10 16.41
C THR A 83 -1.57 18.14 15.61
N SER A 84 -0.36 17.92 16.12
CA SER A 84 0.65 16.98 15.56
C SER A 84 0.29 15.50 15.68
N ARG A 85 -0.93 15.17 16.09
CA ARG A 85 -1.40 13.78 16.24
C ARG A 85 -2.77 13.60 15.60
N PRO A 86 -2.96 12.56 14.76
CA PRO A 86 -4.25 12.22 14.20
C PRO A 86 -5.25 11.89 15.31
N SER A 87 -6.53 12.21 15.12
CA SER A 87 -7.58 11.80 16.05
C SER A 87 -7.74 10.28 16.07
N SER A 88 -8.28 9.72 17.15
CA SER A 88 -8.56 8.28 17.26
C SER A 88 -9.43 7.77 16.09
N ASP A 89 -10.40 8.57 15.65
CA ASP A 89 -11.28 8.24 14.54
C ASP A 89 -10.53 8.24 13.20
N MET A 90 -9.61 9.19 13.01
CA MET A 90 -8.74 9.23 11.83
C MET A 90 -7.83 8.00 11.76
N VAL A 91 -7.20 7.63 12.89
CA VAL A 91 -6.37 6.41 12.99
C VAL A 91 -7.20 5.19 12.60
N ARG A 92 -8.41 5.06 13.16
CA ARG A 92 -9.31 3.95 12.85
C ARG A 92 -9.65 3.87 11.36
N VAL A 93 -10.01 5.01 10.74
CA VAL A 93 -10.34 5.08 9.31
C VAL A 93 -9.14 4.66 8.46
N ILE A 94 -7.96 5.19 8.73
CA ILE A 94 -6.73 4.86 7.98
C ILE A 94 -6.40 3.37 8.10
N THR A 95 -6.52 2.79 9.29
CA THR A 95 -6.28 1.35 9.51
C THR A 95 -7.27 0.51 8.71
N LEU A 96 -8.57 0.81 8.78
CA LEU A 96 -9.59 0.07 8.03
C LEU A 96 -9.40 0.17 6.51
N MET A 97 -8.99 1.33 6.02
CA MET A 97 -8.65 1.51 4.60
C MET A 97 -7.42 0.69 4.21
N GLY A 98 -6.40 0.68 5.05
CA GLY A 98 -5.20 -0.12 4.81
C GLY A 98 -5.49 -1.63 4.77
N ASP A 99 -6.31 -2.12 5.70
CA ASP A 99 -6.74 -3.52 5.73
C ASP A 99 -7.52 -3.89 4.47
N GLU A 100 -8.43 -3.03 4.01
CA GLU A 100 -9.17 -3.27 2.76
C GLU A 100 -8.25 -3.27 1.53
N ILE A 101 -7.25 -2.35 1.47
CA ILE A 101 -6.26 -2.31 0.39
C ILE A 101 -5.48 -3.62 0.31
N VAL A 102 -4.92 -4.10 1.42
CA VAL A 102 -4.12 -5.34 1.40
C VAL A 102 -4.98 -6.57 1.12
N ASN A 103 -6.21 -6.62 1.61
CA ASN A 103 -7.13 -7.73 1.37
C ASN A 103 -7.51 -7.83 -0.11
N ARG A 104 -7.90 -6.73 -0.75
CA ARG A 104 -8.19 -6.69 -2.19
C ARG A 104 -6.98 -7.08 -3.03
N ALA A 105 -5.81 -6.56 -2.67
CA ALA A 105 -4.56 -6.89 -3.34
C ALA A 105 -4.20 -8.37 -3.19
N ALA A 106 -4.43 -8.97 -2.01
CA ALA A 106 -4.22 -10.39 -1.76
C ALA A 106 -5.19 -11.26 -2.58
N ASP A 107 -6.47 -10.86 -2.67
CA ASP A 107 -7.45 -11.56 -3.49
C ASP A 107 -7.11 -11.50 -4.99
N ARG A 108 -6.64 -10.33 -5.46
CA ARG A 108 -6.11 -10.16 -6.82
C ARG A 108 -4.93 -11.08 -7.08
N ALA A 109 -3.98 -11.14 -6.15
CA ALA A 109 -2.80 -12.00 -6.28
C ALA A 109 -3.17 -13.50 -6.32
N ARG A 110 -4.13 -13.92 -5.49
CA ARG A 110 -4.65 -15.30 -5.52
C ARG A 110 -5.36 -15.60 -6.86
N ALA A 111 -6.16 -14.67 -7.36
CA ALA A 111 -6.82 -14.79 -8.67
C ALA A 111 -5.81 -14.87 -9.83
N ALA A 112 -4.64 -14.22 -9.70
CA ALA A 112 -3.53 -14.28 -10.66
C ALA A 112 -2.65 -15.53 -10.50
N GLY A 113 -2.95 -16.42 -9.54
CA GLY A 113 -2.33 -17.74 -9.41
C GLY A 113 -1.33 -17.91 -8.27
N ALA A 114 -1.11 -16.89 -7.43
CA ALA A 114 -0.29 -17.03 -6.22
C ALA A 114 -0.95 -17.99 -5.22
N LYS A 115 -0.22 -19.02 -4.76
CA LYS A 115 -0.78 -20.09 -3.91
C LYS A 115 -0.77 -19.73 -2.41
N GLN A 116 0.30 -19.08 -1.95
CA GLN A 116 0.48 -18.67 -0.57
C GLN A 116 0.58 -17.15 -0.54
N VAL A 117 -0.44 -16.48 -0.01
CA VAL A 117 -0.53 -15.02 0.02
C VAL A 117 -0.84 -14.57 1.43
N ASP A 118 0.13 -13.89 2.03
CA ASP A 118 0.02 -13.22 3.33
C ASP A 118 -0.10 -11.69 3.15
N THR A 119 -0.55 -11.00 4.19
CA THR A 119 -0.70 -9.54 4.20
C THR A 119 0.06 -8.93 5.36
N LEU A 120 0.68 -7.77 5.13
CA LEU A 120 1.33 -6.96 6.16
C LEU A 120 0.95 -5.49 6.00
N THR A 121 0.77 -4.81 7.13
CA THR A 121 0.70 -3.34 7.20
C THR A 121 1.83 -2.82 8.09
N ALA A 122 2.38 -1.66 7.74
CA ALA A 122 3.38 -0.95 8.54
C ALA A 122 2.89 0.48 8.80
N ASP A 123 3.36 1.08 9.88
CA ASP A 123 3.10 2.47 10.25
C ASP A 123 4.44 3.21 10.31
N ASP A 124 4.89 3.72 9.15
CA ASP A 124 6.18 4.39 9.04
C ASP A 124 6.24 5.29 7.80
N ASP A 125 7.41 5.89 7.52
CA ASP A 125 7.71 6.45 6.20
C ASP A 125 7.51 5.35 5.13
N PRO A 126 6.89 5.67 3.99
CA PRO A 126 6.53 4.65 3.00
C PRO A 126 7.67 3.76 2.54
N ALA A 127 8.87 4.33 2.35
CA ALA A 127 10.00 3.54 1.89
C ALA A 127 10.60 2.69 3.01
N ASP A 128 10.72 3.25 4.21
CA ASP A 128 11.24 2.54 5.37
C ASP A 128 10.28 1.41 5.77
N GLY A 129 8.98 1.66 5.81
CA GLY A 129 7.98 0.63 6.07
C GLY A 129 7.99 -0.52 5.04
N ILE A 130 8.26 -0.24 3.75
CA ILE A 130 8.41 -1.30 2.74
C ILE A 130 9.66 -2.15 3.02
N LEU A 131 10.79 -1.52 3.36
CA LEU A 131 12.04 -2.21 3.67
C LEU A 131 11.89 -3.08 4.92
N ASP A 132 11.28 -2.54 5.97
CA ASP A 132 10.98 -3.28 7.22
C ASP A 132 10.05 -4.48 7.00
N MET A 133 9.02 -4.31 6.17
CA MET A 133 8.14 -5.43 5.81
C MET A 133 8.88 -6.51 5.02
N ALA A 134 9.81 -6.13 4.13
CA ALA A 134 10.63 -7.07 3.38
C ALA A 134 11.54 -7.89 4.32
N GLU A 135 12.16 -7.22 5.29
CA GLU A 135 12.98 -7.89 6.30
C GLU A 135 12.14 -8.83 7.18
N LYS A 136 11.01 -8.36 7.71
CA LYS A 136 10.08 -9.16 8.54
C LYS A 136 9.54 -10.38 7.82
N ALA A 137 9.25 -10.25 6.54
CA ALA A 137 8.78 -11.36 5.71
C ALA A 137 9.92 -12.30 5.26
N GLY A 138 11.17 -11.92 5.44
CA GLY A 138 12.30 -12.62 4.85
C GLY A 138 12.28 -12.60 3.33
N ALA A 139 11.76 -11.53 2.73
CA ALA A 139 11.64 -11.41 1.28
C ALA A 139 12.99 -11.13 0.63
N ASP A 140 13.32 -11.88 -0.40
CA ASP A 140 14.52 -11.69 -1.22
C ASP A 140 14.22 -11.02 -2.57
N MET A 141 12.96 -10.61 -2.77
CA MET A 141 12.50 -9.76 -3.85
C MET A 141 11.39 -8.82 -3.40
N ILE A 142 11.52 -7.54 -3.73
CA ILE A 142 10.46 -6.53 -3.60
C ILE A 142 9.95 -6.19 -5.00
N VAL A 143 8.63 -6.21 -5.18
CA VAL A 143 7.95 -5.75 -6.39
C VAL A 143 7.07 -4.55 -6.03
N MET A 144 7.12 -3.48 -6.80
CA MET A 144 6.33 -2.27 -6.53
C MET A 144 6.06 -1.46 -7.79
N GLY A 145 5.05 -0.61 -7.76
CA GLY A 145 4.83 0.38 -8.82
C GLY A 145 5.99 1.39 -8.87
N HIS A 146 6.40 1.80 -10.08
CA HIS A 146 7.42 2.85 -10.21
C HIS A 146 6.93 4.21 -9.71
N ARG A 147 5.62 4.39 -9.56
CA ARG A 147 4.94 5.56 -8.98
C ARG A 147 3.73 5.10 -8.18
N GLY A 148 3.34 5.91 -7.20
CA GLY A 148 2.10 5.76 -6.45
C GLY A 148 1.08 6.83 -6.85
N LEU A 149 0.15 7.12 -5.94
CA LEU A 149 -0.95 8.09 -6.09
C LEU A 149 -0.50 9.55 -6.26
N GLY A 150 0.78 9.86 -6.14
CA GLY A 150 1.34 11.22 -6.30
C GLY A 150 1.18 11.79 -7.70
N ARG A 151 0.87 13.11 -7.80
CA ARG A 151 0.55 13.81 -9.08
C ARG A 151 1.72 14.26 -9.95
N VAL A 152 2.98 14.02 -9.55
CA VAL A 152 4.11 14.60 -10.29
C VAL A 152 4.31 13.84 -11.60
N ARG A 153 3.97 14.49 -12.71
CA ARG A 153 4.15 14.00 -14.10
C ARG A 153 5.60 14.08 -14.59
N SER A 154 6.60 13.97 -13.71
CA SER A 154 7.99 13.92 -14.17
C SER A 154 8.32 12.53 -14.73
N LEU A 155 9.26 12.46 -15.67
CA LEU A 155 9.74 11.20 -16.28
C LEU A 155 10.54 10.32 -15.32
N LEU A 156 10.80 10.78 -14.11
CA LEU A 156 11.59 10.10 -13.08
C LEU A 156 10.74 9.14 -12.26
N ALA A 157 11.36 8.13 -11.67
CA ALA A 157 10.74 7.23 -10.70
C ALA A 157 10.19 8.02 -9.48
N GLY A 158 9.13 7.51 -8.84
CA GLY A 158 8.62 8.09 -7.61
C GLY A 158 9.65 8.05 -6.47
N SER A 159 9.56 9.01 -5.55
CA SER A 159 10.51 9.13 -4.42
C SER A 159 10.61 7.86 -3.58
N VAL A 160 9.48 7.20 -3.32
CA VAL A 160 9.42 5.93 -2.58
C VAL A 160 10.16 4.82 -3.34
N ALA A 161 9.85 4.62 -4.63
CA ALA A 161 10.50 3.60 -5.45
C ALA A 161 12.01 3.84 -5.55
N GLN A 162 12.44 5.10 -5.66
CA GLN A 162 13.85 5.45 -5.70
C GLN A 162 14.54 5.17 -4.35
N LYS A 163 13.92 5.53 -3.22
CA LYS A 163 14.47 5.28 -1.89
C LYS A 163 14.57 3.78 -1.61
N VAL A 164 13.52 3.00 -1.90
CA VAL A 164 13.54 1.54 -1.77
C VAL A 164 14.64 0.92 -2.63
N ASN A 165 14.76 1.31 -3.91
CA ASN A 165 15.79 0.78 -4.80
C ASN A 165 17.22 1.08 -4.33
N ASN A 166 17.43 2.20 -3.64
CA ASN A 166 18.75 2.58 -3.14
C ASN A 166 19.14 1.89 -1.82
N HIS A 167 18.16 1.44 -1.03
CA HIS A 167 18.41 0.93 0.33
C HIS A 167 18.05 -0.56 0.51
N ALA A 168 17.34 -1.17 -0.45
CA ALA A 168 17.01 -2.59 -0.36
C ALA A 168 18.28 -3.47 -0.47
N GLU A 169 18.39 -4.43 0.44
CA GLU A 169 19.44 -5.45 0.40
C GLU A 169 19.06 -6.65 -0.49
N CYS A 170 17.91 -6.60 -1.13
CA CYS A 170 17.37 -7.64 -2.00
C CYS A 170 17.08 -7.11 -3.41
N THR A 171 16.60 -7.97 -4.31
CA THR A 171 16.19 -7.59 -5.66
C THR A 171 14.96 -6.69 -5.61
N VAL A 172 15.00 -5.54 -6.31
CA VAL A 172 13.84 -4.65 -6.47
C VAL A 172 13.39 -4.61 -7.91
N VAL A 173 12.10 -4.84 -8.14
CA VAL A 173 11.43 -4.76 -9.44
C VAL A 173 10.42 -3.62 -9.40
N THR A 174 10.59 -2.64 -10.28
CA THR A 174 9.65 -1.50 -10.41
C THR A 174 8.83 -1.63 -11.69
N VAL A 175 7.50 -1.58 -11.56
CA VAL A 175 6.53 -1.80 -12.65
C VAL A 175 5.95 -0.46 -13.13
N ARG A 176 5.78 -0.30 -14.46
CA ARG A 176 5.23 0.91 -15.09
C ARG A 176 3.82 0.70 -15.64
#